data_3ba4956ce38f6464bbda7e9321bf41a3
#
_entry.id   3ba4956ce38f6464bbda7e9321bf41a3
#
_cell.length_a   1.000
_cell.length_b   1.000
_cell.length_c   1.000
_cell.angle_alpha   90.00
_cell.angle_beta   90.00
_cell.angle_gamma   90.00
#
_symmetry.space_group_name_H-M   'P 1'
#
loop_
_entity.id
_entity.type
_entity.pdbx_description
1 polymer ?
#
loop_
_entity_poly.entity_id
_entity_poly.type
_entity_poly.pdbx_seq_one_letter_code
_entity_poly.pdbx_strand_id
1 'polypeptide(L)'
;MKVGCIGLGDIAQKAYLPVLAAQPGVELHLQTRTPATLERVAAVHHVPGERRHTDLDSLLAQGLDAAFVHAPTAVHPEIVGRLLEVGVATYVDKPIAYELADSERLVDLAEERNVSLAVGFNRRHAPGYAQCVEHPRELILMQKNRVGLPEDPRTMVLDDFIHVVDTLRFLVPGQIDDVSVRGRVENGLLEHVVLQLGGAGFTAIGVMNRLSGSTEEVLEVSGQDTKRQVLNLADVVDHKGQPTVRRRGDWVPVARQRGIEQVVLAFLDSVRAGKVLSARDALASHELCERVVRAVQEQGA
;
A
#
# COMPACT_ATOMS: atom_id res chain seq x y z
N MET A 1 1.54 -24.77 0.29
CA MET A 1 1.15 -23.63 1.13
C MET A 1 -0.26 -23.18 0.74
N LYS A 2 -1.21 -23.25 1.68
CA LYS A 2 -2.59 -22.82 1.46
C LYS A 2 -2.73 -21.34 1.67
N VAL A 3 -3.18 -20.62 0.63
CA VAL A 3 -3.26 -19.16 0.64
C VAL A 3 -4.68 -18.71 0.34
N GLY A 4 -5.29 -17.97 1.26
CA GLY A 4 -6.59 -17.34 1.08
C GLY A 4 -6.48 -15.98 0.38
N CYS A 5 -7.35 -15.69 -0.60
CA CYS A 5 -7.54 -14.36 -1.15
C CYS A 5 -8.97 -13.91 -0.82
N ILE A 6 -9.09 -12.91 0.04
CA ILE A 6 -10.35 -12.43 0.62
C ILE A 6 -10.70 -11.08 0.01
N GLY A 7 -11.89 -10.99 -0.61
CA GLY A 7 -12.28 -9.80 -1.37
C GLY A 7 -11.75 -9.85 -2.81
N LEU A 8 -12.64 -10.16 -3.75
CA LEU A 8 -12.32 -10.33 -5.17
C LEU A 8 -12.71 -9.10 -5.99
N GLY A 9 -12.36 -7.90 -5.48
CA GLY A 9 -12.54 -6.62 -6.16
C GLY A 9 -11.51 -6.38 -7.28
N ASP A 10 -11.56 -5.18 -7.87
CA ASP A 10 -10.72 -4.79 -8.99
C ASP A 10 -9.23 -4.97 -8.73
N ILE A 11 -8.74 -4.54 -7.57
CA ILE A 11 -7.32 -4.61 -7.23
C ILE A 11 -6.86 -6.07 -7.09
N ALA A 12 -7.64 -6.92 -6.44
CA ALA A 12 -7.35 -8.34 -6.32
C ALA A 12 -7.26 -8.99 -7.71
N GLN A 13 -8.26 -8.77 -8.57
CA GLN A 13 -8.32 -9.37 -9.89
C GLN A 13 -7.23 -8.89 -10.85
N LYS A 14 -6.94 -7.59 -10.86
CA LYS A 14 -6.02 -6.97 -11.82
C LYS A 14 -4.55 -7.09 -11.41
N ALA A 15 -4.26 -7.17 -10.12
CA ALA A 15 -2.90 -7.02 -9.61
C ALA A 15 -2.38 -8.19 -8.77
N TYR A 16 -3.19 -8.73 -7.85
CA TYR A 16 -2.72 -9.75 -6.92
C TYR A 16 -2.97 -11.19 -7.39
N LEU A 17 -4.17 -11.51 -7.83
CA LEU A 17 -4.53 -12.87 -8.26
C LEU A 17 -3.66 -13.40 -9.41
N PRO A 18 -3.30 -12.62 -10.45
CA PRO A 18 -2.39 -13.10 -11.49
C PRO A 18 -1.02 -13.51 -10.93
N VAL A 19 -0.53 -12.82 -9.89
CA VAL A 19 0.73 -13.14 -9.23
C VAL A 19 0.58 -14.39 -8.36
N LEU A 20 -0.45 -14.44 -7.51
CA LEU A 20 -0.70 -15.54 -6.58
C LEU A 20 -0.95 -16.87 -7.30
N ALA A 21 -1.81 -16.85 -8.33
CA ALA A 21 -2.16 -18.04 -9.10
C ALA A 21 -0.96 -18.63 -9.89
N ALA A 22 0.04 -17.80 -10.19
CA ALA A 22 1.25 -18.24 -10.90
C ALA A 22 2.35 -18.78 -9.95
N GLN A 23 2.15 -18.73 -8.60
CA GLN A 23 3.21 -19.15 -7.68
C GLN A 23 3.28 -20.67 -7.54
N PRO A 24 4.44 -21.29 -7.76
CA PRO A 24 4.62 -22.72 -7.51
C PRO A 24 4.36 -23.07 -6.05
N GLY A 25 3.64 -24.17 -5.82
CA GLY A 25 3.34 -24.69 -4.49
C GLY A 25 2.35 -23.87 -3.67
N VAL A 26 1.69 -22.87 -4.29
CA VAL A 26 0.54 -22.15 -3.70
C VAL A 26 -0.74 -22.88 -4.05
N GLU A 27 -1.48 -23.26 -3.03
CA GLU A 27 -2.85 -23.74 -3.09
C GLU A 27 -3.77 -22.56 -2.80
N LEU A 28 -4.31 -21.95 -3.88
CA LEU A 28 -5.09 -20.72 -3.78
C LEU A 28 -6.55 -21.03 -3.43
N HIS A 29 -7.05 -20.40 -2.35
CA HIS A 29 -8.44 -20.39 -1.93
C HIS A 29 -9.03 -19.00 -2.15
N LEU A 30 -10.22 -18.90 -2.72
CA LEU A 30 -10.90 -17.64 -2.99
C LEU A 30 -12.10 -17.43 -2.07
N GLN A 31 -12.25 -16.22 -1.52
CA GLN A 31 -13.39 -15.86 -0.72
C GLN A 31 -13.98 -14.53 -1.17
N THR A 32 -15.28 -14.51 -1.41
CA THR A 32 -16.12 -13.30 -1.55
C THR A 32 -17.58 -13.63 -1.29
N ARG A 33 -18.32 -12.68 -0.74
CA ARG A 33 -19.76 -12.83 -0.44
C ARG A 33 -20.66 -12.91 -1.68
N THR A 34 -20.13 -12.59 -2.87
CA THR A 34 -20.90 -12.55 -4.12
C THR A 34 -20.62 -13.81 -4.95
N PRO A 35 -21.53 -14.81 -5.01
CA PRO A 35 -21.32 -16.07 -5.71
C PRO A 35 -20.95 -15.89 -7.18
N ALA A 36 -21.64 -15.00 -7.90
CA ALA A 36 -21.37 -14.76 -9.32
C ALA A 36 -19.94 -14.24 -9.57
N THR A 37 -19.41 -13.38 -8.68
CA THR A 37 -18.01 -12.93 -8.75
C THR A 37 -17.05 -14.07 -8.44
N LEU A 38 -17.37 -14.89 -7.43
CA LEU A 38 -16.55 -16.04 -7.04
C LEU A 38 -16.40 -17.02 -8.21
N GLU A 39 -17.49 -17.42 -8.83
CA GLU A 39 -17.47 -18.37 -9.96
C GLU A 39 -16.69 -17.81 -11.16
N ARG A 40 -16.93 -16.56 -11.52
CA ARG A 40 -16.24 -15.91 -12.63
C ARG A 40 -14.73 -15.82 -12.40
N VAL A 41 -14.32 -15.38 -11.20
CA VAL A 41 -12.89 -15.22 -10.87
C VAL A 41 -12.20 -16.58 -10.72
N ALA A 42 -12.88 -17.55 -10.11
CA ALA A 42 -12.37 -18.91 -9.98
C ALA A 42 -12.15 -19.58 -11.35
N ALA A 43 -13.06 -19.36 -12.30
CA ALA A 43 -12.89 -19.87 -13.67
C ALA A 43 -11.64 -19.28 -14.37
N VAL A 44 -11.40 -17.97 -14.22
CA VAL A 44 -10.22 -17.29 -14.81
C VAL A 44 -8.91 -17.85 -14.27
N HIS A 45 -8.86 -18.18 -12.96
CA HIS A 45 -7.64 -18.65 -12.29
C HIS A 45 -7.62 -20.16 -12.07
N HIS A 46 -8.55 -20.91 -12.67
CA HIS A 46 -8.67 -22.37 -12.59
C HIS A 46 -8.73 -22.89 -11.13
N VAL A 47 -9.38 -22.14 -10.22
CA VAL A 47 -9.54 -22.55 -8.83
C VAL A 47 -10.71 -23.55 -8.72
N PRO A 48 -10.48 -24.78 -8.20
CA PRO A 48 -11.50 -25.82 -8.11
C PRO A 48 -12.59 -25.49 -7.07
N GLY A 49 -13.74 -26.18 -7.14
CA GLY A 49 -14.93 -25.87 -6.35
C GLY A 49 -14.71 -25.90 -4.84
N GLU A 50 -13.93 -26.88 -4.35
CA GLU A 50 -13.60 -27.06 -2.94
C GLU A 50 -12.74 -25.94 -2.34
N ARG A 51 -12.20 -25.05 -3.16
CA ARG A 51 -11.40 -23.89 -2.75
C ARG A 51 -12.13 -22.56 -2.97
N ARG A 52 -13.46 -22.62 -3.14
CA ARG A 52 -14.32 -21.44 -3.35
C ARG A 52 -15.20 -21.24 -2.12
N HIS A 53 -15.15 -20.07 -1.50
CA HIS A 53 -15.80 -19.79 -0.23
C HIS A 53 -16.64 -18.51 -0.32
N THR A 54 -17.90 -18.58 0.15
CA THR A 54 -18.79 -17.42 0.21
C THR A 54 -18.75 -16.72 1.57
N ASP A 55 -18.20 -17.37 2.59
CA ASP A 55 -18.05 -16.86 3.95
C ASP A 55 -16.63 -17.10 4.50
N LEU A 56 -16.29 -16.38 5.55
CA LEU A 56 -14.96 -16.46 6.16
C LEU A 56 -14.76 -17.75 6.96
N ASP A 57 -15.83 -18.30 7.57
CA ASP A 57 -15.74 -19.50 8.40
C ASP A 57 -15.34 -20.72 7.58
N SER A 58 -15.98 -20.91 6.43
CA SER A 58 -15.65 -22.01 5.52
C SER A 58 -14.23 -21.88 4.95
N LEU A 59 -13.73 -20.67 4.77
CA LEU A 59 -12.33 -20.43 4.37
C LEU A 59 -11.38 -20.77 5.50
N LEU A 60 -11.61 -20.27 6.73
CA LEU A 60 -10.74 -20.53 7.89
C LEU A 60 -10.67 -22.02 8.24
N ALA A 61 -11.76 -22.78 8.05
CA ALA A 61 -11.79 -24.23 8.25
C ALA A 61 -10.81 -25.00 7.35
N GLN A 62 -10.24 -24.37 6.30
CA GLN A 62 -9.27 -25.00 5.42
C GLN A 62 -7.86 -25.10 6.03
N GLY A 63 -7.58 -24.40 7.13
CA GLY A 63 -6.25 -24.37 7.75
C GLY A 63 -5.24 -23.67 6.85
N LEU A 64 -5.42 -22.35 6.66
CA LEU A 64 -4.56 -21.51 5.81
C LEU A 64 -3.20 -21.28 6.45
N ASP A 65 -2.16 -21.24 5.64
CA ASP A 65 -0.82 -20.78 6.02
C ASP A 65 -0.73 -19.25 5.95
N ALA A 66 -1.41 -18.64 4.97
CA ALA A 66 -1.41 -17.21 4.75
C ALA A 66 -2.73 -16.72 4.12
N ALA A 67 -3.03 -15.43 4.30
CA ALA A 67 -4.18 -14.78 3.67
C ALA A 67 -3.83 -13.40 3.14
N PHE A 68 -4.42 -13.04 2.00
CA PHE A 68 -4.40 -11.71 1.40
C PHE A 68 -5.79 -11.09 1.50
N VAL A 69 -5.90 -9.94 2.16
CA VAL A 69 -7.17 -9.24 2.41
C VAL A 69 -7.25 -8.03 1.50
N HIS A 70 -8.18 -8.08 0.52
CA HIS A 70 -8.49 -7.03 -0.44
C HIS A 70 -9.97 -6.63 -0.36
N ALA A 71 -10.63 -6.94 0.74
CA ALA A 71 -11.99 -6.52 1.04
C ALA A 71 -12.05 -4.98 1.19
N PRO A 72 -13.24 -4.35 1.20
CA PRO A 72 -13.35 -2.94 1.54
C PRO A 72 -12.77 -2.63 2.93
N THR A 73 -12.07 -1.50 3.07
CA THR A 73 -11.36 -1.09 4.30
C THR A 73 -12.23 -1.17 5.56
N ALA A 74 -13.52 -0.84 5.44
CA ALA A 74 -14.46 -0.85 6.58
C ALA A 74 -14.59 -2.23 7.26
N VAL A 75 -14.29 -3.33 6.56
CA VAL A 75 -14.37 -4.69 7.12
C VAL A 75 -12.99 -5.30 7.41
N HIS A 76 -11.90 -4.58 7.16
CA HIS A 76 -10.56 -5.05 7.49
C HIS A 76 -10.41 -5.42 8.98
N PRO A 77 -10.89 -4.58 9.94
CA PRO A 77 -10.70 -4.86 11.36
C PRO A 77 -11.28 -6.21 11.80
N GLU A 78 -12.45 -6.59 11.27
CA GLU A 78 -13.08 -7.87 11.55
C GLU A 78 -12.30 -9.04 10.92
N ILE A 79 -12.04 -8.94 9.61
CA ILE A 79 -11.42 -10.04 8.85
C ILE A 79 -9.98 -10.29 9.32
N VAL A 80 -9.18 -9.22 9.44
CA VAL A 80 -7.78 -9.32 9.88
C VAL A 80 -7.71 -9.84 11.32
N GLY A 81 -8.55 -9.30 12.22
CA GLY A 81 -8.61 -9.78 13.60
C GLY A 81 -8.83 -11.28 13.68
N ARG A 82 -9.82 -11.81 12.98
CA ARG A 82 -10.12 -13.25 12.96
C ARG A 82 -8.99 -14.10 12.38
N LEU A 83 -8.32 -13.63 11.34
CA LEU A 83 -7.15 -14.32 10.78
C LEU A 83 -5.99 -14.40 11.78
N LEU A 84 -5.69 -13.29 12.46
CA LEU A 84 -4.62 -13.24 13.47
C LEU A 84 -4.95 -14.10 14.69
N GLU A 85 -6.21 -14.11 15.15
CA GLU A 85 -6.67 -14.95 16.27
C GLU A 85 -6.45 -16.45 16.04
N VAL A 86 -6.61 -16.90 14.79
CA VAL A 86 -6.39 -18.32 14.41
C VAL A 86 -4.98 -18.60 13.89
N GLY A 87 -4.05 -17.64 13.99
CA GLY A 87 -2.64 -17.82 13.66
C GLY A 87 -2.30 -17.78 12.17
N VAL A 88 -3.16 -17.22 11.32
CA VAL A 88 -2.93 -17.12 9.87
C VAL A 88 -2.08 -15.90 9.56
N ALA A 89 -0.90 -16.10 8.94
CA ALA A 89 -0.09 -14.98 8.45
C ALA A 89 -0.88 -14.11 7.49
N THR A 90 -1.00 -12.81 7.78
CA THR A 90 -1.95 -11.93 7.09
C THR A 90 -1.24 -10.80 6.36
N TYR A 91 -1.55 -10.67 5.08
CA TYR A 91 -1.29 -9.49 4.27
C TYR A 91 -2.60 -8.73 4.08
N VAL A 92 -2.64 -7.48 4.49
CA VAL A 92 -3.81 -6.61 4.29
C VAL A 92 -3.48 -5.48 3.32
N ASP A 93 -4.39 -5.17 2.40
CA ASP A 93 -4.26 -3.97 1.56
C ASP A 93 -4.30 -2.71 2.45
N LYS A 94 -3.69 -1.64 1.97
CA LYS A 94 -3.72 -0.37 2.68
C LYS A 94 -5.12 0.30 2.58
N PRO A 95 -5.54 1.06 3.58
CA PRO A 95 -4.99 1.12 4.93
C PRO A 95 -5.33 -0.14 5.75
N ILE A 96 -4.68 -0.33 6.90
CA ILE A 96 -5.05 -1.40 7.84
C ILE A 96 -6.52 -1.24 8.26
N ALA A 97 -6.89 -0.01 8.66
CA ALA A 97 -8.25 0.40 8.98
C ALA A 97 -8.41 1.91 8.76
N TYR A 98 -9.65 2.42 8.74
CA TYR A 98 -9.91 3.86 8.69
C TYR A 98 -9.65 4.54 10.04
N GLU A 99 -9.88 3.86 11.15
CA GLU A 99 -9.61 4.39 12.48
C GLU A 99 -8.23 3.94 12.97
N LEU A 100 -7.46 4.90 13.51
CA LEU A 100 -6.12 4.61 14.01
C LEU A 100 -6.16 3.56 15.13
N ALA A 101 -7.12 3.68 16.06
CA ALA A 101 -7.27 2.73 17.17
C ALA A 101 -7.51 1.28 16.72
N ASP A 102 -8.21 1.06 15.60
CA ASP A 102 -8.36 -0.28 15.02
C ASP A 102 -7.05 -0.78 14.43
N SER A 103 -6.27 0.11 13.78
CA SER A 103 -4.95 -0.24 13.24
C SER A 103 -3.98 -0.61 14.37
N GLU A 104 -3.95 0.16 15.45
CA GLU A 104 -3.14 -0.11 16.66
C GLU A 104 -3.51 -1.47 17.25
N ARG A 105 -4.80 -1.71 17.50
CA ARG A 105 -5.31 -2.98 18.05
C ARG A 105 -4.91 -4.19 17.21
N LEU A 106 -4.98 -4.09 15.89
CA LEU A 106 -4.61 -5.21 15.00
C LEU A 106 -3.10 -5.47 14.99
N VAL A 107 -2.28 -4.42 15.04
CA VAL A 107 -0.82 -4.56 15.12
C VAL A 107 -0.41 -5.16 16.45
N ASP A 108 -0.98 -4.69 17.56
CA ASP A 108 -0.74 -5.25 18.89
C ASP A 108 -1.16 -6.73 18.97
N LEU A 109 -2.35 -7.08 18.45
CA LEU A 109 -2.82 -8.46 18.38
C LEU A 109 -1.85 -9.35 17.60
N ALA A 110 -1.34 -8.89 16.46
CA ALA A 110 -0.39 -9.63 15.64
C ALA A 110 0.91 -9.91 16.41
N GLU A 111 1.42 -8.92 17.14
CA GLU A 111 2.62 -9.06 17.98
C GLU A 111 2.39 -9.97 19.19
N GLU A 112 1.28 -9.81 19.91
CA GLU A 112 0.89 -10.67 21.04
C GLU A 112 0.75 -12.13 20.63
N ARG A 113 0.20 -12.41 19.44
CA ARG A 113 0.02 -13.75 18.89
C ARG A 113 1.27 -14.28 18.20
N ASN A 114 2.30 -13.45 18.01
CA ASN A 114 3.50 -13.76 17.22
C ASN A 114 3.13 -14.25 15.80
N VAL A 115 2.17 -13.58 15.16
CA VAL A 115 1.67 -13.85 13.80
C VAL A 115 2.05 -12.72 12.88
N SER A 116 2.44 -13.03 11.63
CA SER A 116 2.77 -12.03 10.64
C SER A 116 1.57 -11.15 10.28
N LEU A 117 1.75 -9.83 10.36
CA LEU A 117 0.89 -8.85 9.72
C LEU A 117 1.74 -7.98 8.79
N ALA A 118 1.42 -7.97 7.51
CA ALA A 118 2.05 -7.15 6.50
C ALA A 118 1.02 -6.24 5.82
N VAL A 119 1.42 -5.04 5.44
CA VAL A 119 0.55 -4.03 4.83
C VAL A 119 0.95 -3.77 3.38
N GLY A 120 -0.03 -3.58 2.51
CA GLY A 120 0.11 -3.42 1.06
C GLY A 120 0.79 -2.14 0.58
N PHE A 121 1.90 -1.73 1.19
CA PHE A 121 2.70 -0.59 0.76
C PHE A 121 3.60 -0.94 -0.43
N ASN A 122 2.97 -1.25 -1.53
CA ASN A 122 3.61 -1.72 -2.76
C ASN A 122 4.67 -0.76 -3.32
N ARG A 123 4.57 0.54 -3.07
CA ARG A 123 5.51 1.54 -3.62
C ARG A 123 6.92 1.36 -3.11
N ARG A 124 7.12 0.93 -1.87
CA ARG A 124 8.44 0.57 -1.32
C ARG A 124 9.15 -0.51 -2.14
N HIS A 125 8.38 -1.33 -2.86
CA HIS A 125 8.85 -2.44 -3.68
C HIS A 125 8.84 -2.14 -5.18
N ALA A 126 8.29 -1.00 -5.61
CA ALA A 126 8.32 -0.58 -7.00
C ALA A 126 9.77 -0.28 -7.41
N PRO A 127 10.30 -0.91 -8.50
CA PRO A 127 11.74 -0.86 -8.80
C PRO A 127 12.31 0.55 -8.89
N GLY A 128 11.56 1.48 -9.51
CA GLY A 128 11.98 2.88 -9.61
C GLY A 128 12.09 3.59 -8.25
N TYR A 129 11.16 3.30 -7.32
CA TYR A 129 11.15 3.90 -5.98
C TYR A 129 12.15 3.22 -5.04
N ALA A 130 12.20 1.90 -5.04
CA ALA A 130 13.15 1.15 -4.22
C ALA A 130 14.61 1.58 -4.48
N GLN A 131 14.97 1.80 -5.74
CA GLN A 131 16.29 2.27 -6.11
C GLN A 131 16.60 3.73 -5.67
N CYS A 132 15.60 4.53 -5.33
CA CYS A 132 15.82 5.87 -4.79
C CYS A 132 16.51 5.86 -3.42
N VAL A 133 16.44 4.76 -2.67
CA VAL A 133 17.14 4.62 -1.37
C VAL A 133 18.65 4.73 -1.49
N GLU A 134 19.21 4.38 -2.65
CA GLU A 134 20.65 4.45 -2.93
C GLU A 134 21.13 5.83 -3.43
N HIS A 135 20.18 6.75 -3.71
CA HIS A 135 20.50 8.11 -4.16
C HIS A 135 20.68 9.07 -2.99
N PRO A 136 21.46 10.17 -3.18
CA PRO A 136 21.39 11.32 -2.29
C PRO A 136 19.95 11.84 -2.19
N ARG A 137 19.49 12.11 -0.95
CA ARG A 137 18.09 12.39 -0.62
C ARG A 137 17.95 13.55 0.36
N GLU A 138 18.76 14.60 0.14
CA GLU A 138 18.63 15.82 0.94
C GLU A 138 17.30 16.53 0.68
N LEU A 139 16.78 16.42 -0.56
CA LEU A 139 15.46 16.90 -0.92
C LEU A 139 14.66 15.78 -1.61
N ILE A 140 13.46 15.52 -1.09
CA ILE A 140 12.51 14.54 -1.62
C ILE A 140 11.19 15.26 -1.94
N LEU A 141 10.71 15.15 -3.18
CA LEU A 141 9.43 15.70 -3.61
C LEU A 141 8.57 14.57 -4.19
N MET A 142 7.34 14.45 -3.71
CA MET A 142 6.39 13.50 -4.27
C MET A 142 5.05 14.17 -4.54
N GLN A 143 4.56 14.04 -5.77
CA GLN A 143 3.21 14.47 -6.15
C GLN A 143 2.38 13.27 -6.59
N LYS A 144 1.13 13.24 -6.14
CA LYS A 144 0.13 12.27 -6.59
C LYS A 144 -1.18 12.98 -6.81
N ASN A 145 -1.45 13.32 -8.06
CA ASN A 145 -2.57 14.19 -8.46
C ASN A 145 -3.71 13.38 -9.10
N ARG A 146 -4.93 13.93 -9.03
CA ARG A 146 -6.14 13.39 -9.64
C ARG A 146 -6.95 14.50 -10.32
N VAL A 147 -7.76 14.12 -11.29
CA VAL A 147 -8.68 15.02 -11.98
C VAL A 147 -10.07 14.90 -11.36
N GLY A 148 -10.61 16.01 -10.81
CA GLY A 148 -12.02 16.13 -10.44
C GLY A 148 -12.54 15.14 -9.40
N LEU A 149 -11.72 14.80 -8.38
CA LEU A 149 -12.04 13.79 -7.36
C LEU A 149 -11.82 14.27 -5.92
N PRO A 150 -12.34 15.44 -5.45
CA PRO A 150 -12.35 15.77 -4.04
C PRO A 150 -13.14 14.70 -3.24
N GLU A 151 -12.72 14.46 -2.00
CA GLU A 151 -13.29 13.42 -1.13
C GLU A 151 -13.26 13.92 0.31
N ASP A 152 -13.97 13.29 1.23
CA ASP A 152 -13.82 13.63 2.65
C ASP A 152 -12.34 13.43 3.09
N PRO A 153 -11.88 14.24 4.05
CA PRO A 153 -10.46 14.25 4.43
C PRO A 153 -9.92 12.87 4.84
N ARG A 154 -10.67 12.10 5.64
CA ARG A 154 -10.21 10.79 6.13
C ARG A 154 -10.09 9.78 5.00
N THR A 155 -11.12 9.67 4.18
CA THR A 155 -11.12 8.78 3.00
C THR A 155 -10.00 9.14 2.04
N MET A 156 -9.86 10.43 1.69
CA MET A 156 -8.80 10.86 0.77
C MET A 156 -7.41 10.56 1.32
N VAL A 157 -7.17 10.82 2.60
CA VAL A 157 -5.85 10.62 3.20
C VAL A 157 -5.53 9.13 3.31
N LEU A 158 -6.44 8.31 3.81
CA LEU A 158 -6.18 6.89 4.06
C LEU A 158 -6.30 6.02 2.80
N ASP A 159 -7.14 6.38 1.82
CA ASP A 159 -7.26 5.59 0.60
C ASP A 159 -6.25 5.97 -0.48
N ASP A 160 -5.75 7.20 -0.51
CA ASP A 160 -4.89 7.63 -1.61
C ASP A 160 -3.60 8.37 -1.15
N PHE A 161 -3.71 9.36 -0.24
CA PHE A 161 -2.54 10.12 0.20
C PHE A 161 -1.59 9.29 1.08
N ILE A 162 -2.06 8.25 1.74
CA ILE A 162 -1.22 7.30 2.50
C ILE A 162 -0.06 6.74 1.68
N HIS A 163 -0.22 6.61 0.38
CA HIS A 163 0.87 6.20 -0.51
C HIS A 163 2.00 7.23 -0.58
N VAL A 164 1.65 8.53 -0.52
CA VAL A 164 2.64 9.61 -0.47
C VAL A 164 3.32 9.61 0.90
N VAL A 165 2.52 9.58 1.97
CA VAL A 165 3.00 9.54 3.36
C VAL A 165 3.98 8.39 3.57
N ASP A 166 3.59 7.18 3.18
CA ASP A 166 4.41 5.99 3.34
C ASP A 166 5.69 6.04 2.50
N THR A 167 5.60 6.53 1.25
CA THR A 167 6.77 6.67 0.37
C THR A 167 7.78 7.67 0.94
N LEU A 168 7.31 8.82 1.45
CA LEU A 168 8.21 9.79 2.09
C LEU A 168 8.89 9.19 3.31
N ARG A 169 8.14 8.52 4.22
CA ARG A 169 8.72 7.84 5.38
C ARG A 169 9.74 6.77 5.00
N PHE A 170 9.49 6.03 3.93
CA PHE A 170 10.42 5.03 3.41
C PHE A 170 11.71 5.63 2.89
N LEU A 171 11.65 6.83 2.29
CA LEU A 171 12.78 7.44 1.60
C LEU A 171 13.59 8.39 2.48
N VAL A 172 13.04 8.99 3.54
CA VAL A 172 13.81 9.90 4.39
C VAL A 172 15.04 9.21 4.99
N PRO A 173 16.22 9.86 4.96
CA PRO A 173 17.47 9.21 5.38
C PRO A 173 17.71 9.18 6.89
N GLY A 174 16.82 9.76 7.68
CA GLY A 174 16.98 9.92 9.13
C GLY A 174 15.68 10.10 9.88
N GLN A 175 15.78 10.47 11.15
CA GLN A 175 14.64 10.75 12.01
C GLN A 175 13.88 11.98 11.51
N ILE A 176 12.55 11.92 11.58
CA ILE A 176 11.65 13.03 11.29
C ILE A 176 11.49 13.84 12.59
N ASP A 177 11.99 15.08 12.59
CA ASP A 177 11.96 15.97 13.74
C ASP A 177 10.85 17.02 13.62
N ASP A 178 10.46 17.38 12.39
CA ASP A 178 9.44 18.37 12.09
C ASP A 178 8.41 17.84 11.10
N VAL A 179 7.14 18.18 11.33
CA VAL A 179 6.01 17.82 10.46
C VAL A 179 5.09 19.03 10.32
N SER A 180 4.92 19.50 9.10
CA SER A 180 3.99 20.57 8.73
C SER A 180 2.97 20.09 7.72
N VAL A 181 1.71 20.48 7.91
CA VAL A 181 0.60 20.10 7.02
C VAL A 181 -0.16 21.36 6.61
N ARG A 182 -0.49 21.48 5.34
CA ARG A 182 -1.41 22.48 4.79
C ARG A 182 -2.38 21.78 3.85
N GLY A 183 -3.66 22.17 3.89
CA GLY A 183 -4.68 21.66 3.00
C GLY A 183 -5.77 22.70 2.74
N ARG A 184 -6.60 22.43 1.74
CA ARG A 184 -7.83 23.16 1.48
C ARG A 184 -9.00 22.21 1.52
N VAL A 185 -9.89 22.45 2.46
CA VAL A 185 -11.19 21.77 2.56
C VAL A 185 -12.26 22.78 2.13
N GLU A 186 -13.07 22.39 1.16
CA GLU A 186 -14.19 23.20 0.67
C GLU A 186 -15.46 22.37 0.69
N ASN A 187 -16.51 22.85 1.35
CA ASN A 187 -17.77 22.11 1.53
C ASN A 187 -17.60 20.70 2.14
N GLY A 188 -16.66 20.54 3.09
CA GLY A 188 -16.35 19.25 3.71
C GLY A 188 -15.47 18.29 2.89
N LEU A 189 -15.09 18.67 1.68
CA LEU A 189 -14.25 17.87 0.79
C LEU A 189 -12.84 18.44 0.71
N LEU A 190 -11.84 17.57 0.84
CA LEU A 190 -10.42 17.93 0.72
C LEU A 190 -10.05 18.03 -0.76
N GLU A 191 -9.66 19.21 -1.20
CA GLU A 191 -9.27 19.48 -2.59
C GLU A 191 -7.78 19.23 -2.82
N HIS A 192 -6.94 19.67 -1.88
CA HIS A 192 -5.51 19.39 -1.91
C HIS A 192 -4.91 19.34 -0.51
N VAL A 193 -3.78 18.64 -0.40
CA VAL A 193 -2.98 18.56 0.82
C VAL A 193 -1.50 18.59 0.50
N VAL A 194 -0.73 19.27 1.36
CA VAL A 194 0.73 19.30 1.36
C VAL A 194 1.21 18.85 2.72
N LEU A 195 2.10 17.87 2.73
CA LEU A 195 2.83 17.38 3.89
C LEU A 195 4.31 17.71 3.72
N GLN A 196 4.91 18.36 4.71
CA GLN A 196 6.35 18.54 4.79
C GLN A 196 6.89 17.80 6.00
N LEU A 197 7.96 17.05 5.78
CA LEU A 197 8.72 16.36 6.81
C LEU A 197 10.14 16.92 6.80
N GLY A 198 10.65 17.29 7.97
CA GLY A 198 12.00 17.80 8.16
C GLY A 198 12.78 16.93 9.14
N GLY A 199 14.09 16.88 8.96
CA GLY A 199 15.05 16.25 9.87
C GLY A 199 16.46 16.68 9.56
N ALA A 200 17.44 16.13 10.31
CA ALA A 200 18.83 16.50 10.14
C ALA A 200 19.32 16.18 8.71
N GLY A 201 19.56 17.24 7.91
CA GLY A 201 20.13 17.13 6.56
C GLY A 201 19.14 16.73 5.46
N PHE A 202 17.82 16.73 5.70
CA PHE A 202 16.84 16.48 4.67
C PHE A 202 15.54 17.28 4.82
N THR A 203 14.85 17.47 3.71
CA THR A 203 13.46 17.91 3.64
C THR A 203 12.70 17.03 2.67
N ALA A 204 11.52 16.54 3.05
CA ALA A 204 10.63 15.77 2.19
C ALA A 204 9.26 16.44 2.09
N ILE A 205 8.75 16.61 0.88
CA ILE A 205 7.47 17.28 0.60
C ILE A 205 6.59 16.33 -0.21
N GLY A 206 5.39 16.07 0.31
CA GLY A 206 4.35 15.29 -0.35
C GLY A 206 3.16 16.15 -0.70
N VAL A 207 2.66 16.02 -1.92
CA VAL A 207 1.52 16.79 -2.43
C VAL A 207 0.49 15.85 -3.03
N MET A 208 -0.79 16.11 -2.73
CA MET A 208 -1.91 15.57 -3.50
C MET A 208 -2.87 16.69 -3.84
N ASN A 209 -3.16 16.83 -5.12
CA ASN A 209 -4.20 17.74 -5.63
C ASN A 209 -5.28 16.91 -6.35
N ARG A 210 -6.52 17.02 -5.87
CA ARG A 210 -7.68 16.27 -6.40
C ARG A 210 -8.46 17.07 -7.45
N LEU A 211 -8.08 18.32 -7.67
CA LEU A 211 -8.57 19.21 -8.74
C LEU A 211 -7.45 19.54 -9.74
N SER A 212 -6.52 18.63 -9.94
CA SER A 212 -5.43 18.79 -10.91
C SER A 212 -5.94 18.65 -12.35
N GLY A 213 -5.24 19.27 -13.28
CA GLY A 213 -5.47 19.08 -14.73
C GLY A 213 -4.99 17.72 -15.25
N SER A 214 -4.30 16.92 -14.41
CA SER A 214 -3.73 15.61 -14.77
C SER A 214 -3.90 14.58 -13.66
N THR A 215 -3.99 13.31 -14.05
CA THR A 215 -3.80 12.17 -13.14
C THR A 215 -2.36 11.68 -13.29
N GLU A 216 -1.54 11.93 -12.27
CA GLU A 216 -0.11 11.67 -12.32
C GLU A 216 0.46 11.26 -10.95
N GLU A 217 1.61 10.61 -10.98
CA GLU A 217 2.42 10.33 -9.80
C GLU A 217 3.88 10.58 -10.14
N VAL A 218 4.52 11.54 -9.47
CA VAL A 218 5.91 11.93 -9.69
C VAL A 218 6.65 11.90 -8.37
N LEU A 219 7.76 11.16 -8.34
CA LEU A 219 8.72 11.18 -7.24
C LEU A 219 10.03 11.78 -7.72
N GLU A 220 10.60 12.69 -6.95
CA GLU A 220 11.94 13.24 -7.17
C GLU A 220 12.77 13.10 -5.90
N VAL A 221 14.01 12.62 -6.03
CA VAL A 221 15.02 12.64 -4.99
C VAL A 221 16.26 13.34 -5.50
N SER A 222 16.84 14.24 -4.71
CA SER A 222 17.99 15.03 -5.13
C SER A 222 18.94 15.36 -3.97
N GLY A 223 20.20 15.58 -4.33
CA GLY A 223 21.31 15.95 -3.47
C GLY A 223 22.64 15.70 -4.17
N GLN A 224 23.72 16.28 -3.66
CA GLN A 224 25.10 16.09 -4.14
C GLN A 224 25.22 16.18 -5.68
N ASP A 225 24.64 17.23 -6.27
CA ASP A 225 24.63 17.49 -7.72
C ASP A 225 23.99 16.37 -8.58
N THR A 226 23.13 15.54 -7.98
CA THR A 226 22.38 14.51 -8.68
C THR A 226 20.89 14.64 -8.38
N LYS A 227 20.08 14.21 -9.34
CA LYS A 227 18.62 14.12 -9.18
C LYS A 227 18.10 12.89 -9.90
N ARG A 228 17.19 12.17 -9.27
CA ARG A 228 16.38 11.14 -9.91
C ARG A 228 14.91 11.52 -9.86
N GLN A 229 14.24 11.40 -11.01
CA GLN A 229 12.76 11.48 -11.10
C GLN A 229 12.21 10.12 -11.49
N VAL A 230 11.08 9.75 -10.90
CA VAL A 230 10.30 8.57 -11.28
C VAL A 230 8.90 9.02 -11.66
N LEU A 231 8.51 8.81 -12.91
CA LEU A 231 7.25 9.26 -13.47
C LEU A 231 6.28 8.07 -13.58
N ASN A 232 5.13 8.16 -12.92
CA ASN A 232 4.05 7.16 -12.94
C ASN A 232 4.51 5.74 -12.60
N LEU A 233 5.53 5.59 -11.72
CA LEU A 233 6.16 4.30 -11.38
C LEU A 233 6.78 3.57 -12.59
N ALA A 234 6.86 4.21 -13.74
CA ALA A 234 7.25 3.60 -15.01
C ALA A 234 8.60 4.09 -15.52
N ASP A 235 8.73 5.38 -15.70
CA ASP A 235 9.90 5.99 -16.31
C ASP A 235 10.81 6.58 -15.24
N VAL A 236 12.12 6.34 -15.36
CA VAL A 236 13.14 6.88 -14.46
C VAL A 236 14.05 7.81 -15.26
N VAL A 237 14.20 9.04 -14.77
CA VAL A 237 15.11 10.04 -15.35
C VAL A 237 16.18 10.37 -14.32
N ASP A 238 17.43 10.04 -14.66
CA ASP A 238 18.60 10.38 -13.86
C ASP A 238 19.28 11.61 -14.43
N HIS A 239 19.47 12.62 -13.58
CA HIS A 239 20.17 13.86 -13.90
C HIS A 239 21.52 13.89 -13.18
N LYS A 240 22.59 13.67 -13.94
CA LYS A 240 23.97 13.88 -13.54
C LYS A 240 24.72 14.36 -14.79
N GLY A 241 24.75 15.67 -15.03
CA GLY A 241 25.08 16.22 -16.33
C GLY A 241 23.93 16.08 -17.33
N GLN A 242 24.15 15.36 -18.44
CA GLN A 242 23.07 15.08 -19.40
C GLN A 242 22.07 14.08 -18.82
N PRO A 243 20.74 14.33 -18.98
CA PRO A 243 19.74 13.42 -18.44
C PRO A 243 19.74 12.07 -19.17
N THR A 244 19.62 10.99 -18.39
CA THR A 244 19.45 9.64 -18.90
C THR A 244 18.04 9.14 -18.57
N VAL A 245 17.28 8.71 -19.59
CA VAL A 245 15.91 8.22 -19.44
C VAL A 245 15.90 6.71 -19.57
N ARG A 246 15.37 6.02 -18.56
CA ARG A 246 15.07 4.58 -18.59
C ARG A 246 13.57 4.40 -18.57
N ARG A 247 13.02 3.86 -19.63
CA ARG A 247 11.59 3.55 -19.73
C ARG A 247 11.32 2.12 -19.31
N ARG A 248 10.10 1.87 -18.83
CA ARG A 248 9.63 0.51 -18.61
C ARG A 248 9.70 -0.27 -19.93
N GLY A 249 10.22 -1.50 -19.89
CA GLY A 249 10.17 -2.41 -21.03
C GLY A 249 8.74 -2.83 -21.38
N ASP A 250 8.46 -3.05 -22.65
CA ASP A 250 7.11 -3.35 -23.17
C ASP A 250 6.46 -4.58 -22.54
N TRP A 251 7.27 -5.56 -22.16
CA TRP A 251 6.83 -6.84 -21.59
C TRP A 251 6.86 -6.89 -20.05
N VAL A 252 7.16 -5.76 -19.36
CA VAL A 252 7.13 -5.71 -17.89
C VAL A 252 5.68 -5.63 -17.43
N PRO A 253 5.17 -6.61 -16.66
CA PRO A 253 3.82 -6.57 -16.11
C PRO A 253 3.60 -5.35 -15.21
N VAL A 254 2.39 -4.80 -15.21
CA VAL A 254 2.01 -3.66 -14.35
C VAL A 254 2.19 -4.00 -12.86
N ALA A 255 1.89 -5.23 -12.45
CA ALA A 255 2.10 -5.68 -11.08
C ALA A 255 3.57 -5.59 -10.66
N ARG A 256 4.51 -5.96 -11.54
CA ARG A 256 5.96 -5.83 -11.30
C ARG A 256 6.41 -4.38 -11.28
N GLN A 257 5.95 -3.57 -12.24
CA GLN A 257 6.25 -2.13 -12.28
C GLN A 257 5.83 -1.42 -11.01
N ARG A 258 4.65 -1.76 -10.48
CA ARG A 258 4.07 -1.12 -9.29
C ARG A 258 4.55 -1.73 -7.96
N GLY A 259 5.44 -2.71 -7.97
CA GLY A 259 5.96 -3.36 -6.76
C GLY A 259 5.01 -4.39 -6.13
N ILE A 260 3.87 -4.68 -6.75
CA ILE A 260 2.89 -5.63 -6.21
C ILE A 260 3.43 -7.06 -6.28
N GLU A 261 4.03 -7.45 -7.39
CA GLU A 261 4.67 -8.76 -7.51
C GLU A 261 5.74 -8.94 -6.43
N GLN A 262 6.60 -7.95 -6.25
CA GLN A 262 7.70 -8.01 -5.29
C GLN A 262 7.21 -8.11 -3.84
N VAL A 263 6.20 -7.32 -3.43
CA VAL A 263 5.68 -7.38 -2.06
C VAL A 263 4.94 -8.70 -1.79
N VAL A 264 4.21 -9.23 -2.77
CA VAL A 264 3.57 -10.55 -2.67
C VAL A 264 4.62 -11.63 -2.47
N LEU A 265 5.67 -11.65 -3.30
CA LEU A 265 6.74 -12.64 -3.21
C LEU A 265 7.48 -12.53 -1.86
N ALA A 266 7.84 -11.31 -1.44
CA ALA A 266 8.52 -11.08 -0.16
C ALA A 266 7.69 -11.58 1.03
N PHE A 267 6.36 -11.37 1.00
CA PHE A 267 5.47 -11.88 2.03
C PHE A 267 5.41 -13.41 2.03
N LEU A 268 5.18 -14.03 0.87
CA LEU A 268 5.11 -15.50 0.75
C LEU A 268 6.43 -16.17 1.15
N ASP A 269 7.57 -15.58 0.78
CA ASP A 269 8.90 -16.11 1.13
C ASP A 269 9.16 -15.98 2.64
N SER A 270 8.69 -14.93 3.29
CA SER A 270 8.75 -14.79 4.76
C SER A 270 7.94 -15.89 5.45
N VAL A 271 6.72 -16.16 4.95
CA VAL A 271 5.87 -17.25 5.49
C VAL A 271 6.54 -18.62 5.29
N ARG A 272 7.08 -18.90 4.11
CA ARG A 272 7.82 -20.16 3.82
C ARG A 272 9.04 -20.35 4.73
N ALA A 273 9.70 -19.24 5.06
CA ALA A 273 10.87 -19.25 5.95
C ALA A 273 10.51 -19.27 7.45
N GLY A 274 9.23 -19.24 7.80
CA GLY A 274 8.77 -19.14 9.20
C GLY A 274 9.13 -17.81 9.86
N LYS A 275 9.40 -16.76 9.07
CA LYS A 275 9.74 -15.43 9.58
C LYS A 275 8.47 -14.63 9.87
N VAL A 276 8.33 -14.15 11.11
CA VAL A 276 7.23 -13.26 11.50
C VAL A 276 7.54 -11.83 11.08
N LEU A 277 6.58 -11.22 10.37
CA LEU A 277 6.64 -9.83 9.94
C LEU A 277 5.80 -8.95 10.87
N SER A 278 6.40 -7.87 11.39
CA SER A 278 5.67 -6.85 12.17
C SER A 278 5.16 -5.73 11.26
N ALA A 279 3.92 -5.29 11.50
CA ALA A 279 3.34 -4.11 10.85
C ALA A 279 3.60 -2.79 11.62
N ARG A 280 4.48 -2.78 12.63
CA ARG A 280 4.76 -1.60 13.47
C ARG A 280 5.25 -0.41 12.66
N ASP A 281 6.14 -0.61 11.70
CA ASP A 281 6.56 0.47 10.81
C ASP A 281 5.43 0.96 9.88
N ALA A 282 4.56 0.07 9.45
CA ALA A 282 3.36 0.44 8.68
C ALA A 282 2.38 1.26 9.53
N LEU A 283 2.22 0.92 10.83
CA LEU A 283 1.40 1.69 11.77
C LEU A 283 1.87 3.14 11.86
N ALA A 284 3.17 3.40 11.91
CA ALA A 284 3.70 4.76 11.95
C ALA A 284 3.31 5.60 10.70
N SER A 285 3.03 4.97 9.54
CA SER A 285 2.43 5.66 8.40
C SER A 285 0.96 6.03 8.64
N HIS A 286 0.20 5.19 9.37
CA HIS A 286 -1.19 5.49 9.75
C HIS A 286 -1.25 6.59 10.81
N GLU A 287 -0.35 6.59 11.79
CA GLU A 287 -0.23 7.66 12.80
C GLU A 287 0.03 9.02 12.13
N LEU A 288 0.92 9.05 11.14
CA LEU A 288 1.19 10.28 10.38
C LEU A 288 -0.01 10.68 9.51
N CYS A 289 -0.73 9.73 8.91
CA CYS A 289 -1.99 10.00 8.20
C CYS A 289 -3.06 10.57 9.13
N GLU A 290 -3.22 10.05 10.34
CA GLU A 290 -4.16 10.58 11.33
C GLU A 290 -3.80 12.03 11.70
N ARG A 291 -2.50 12.33 11.86
CA ARG A 291 -2.03 13.71 12.08
C ARG A 291 -2.38 14.62 10.89
N VAL A 292 -2.26 14.14 9.66
CA VAL A 292 -2.67 14.87 8.45
C VAL A 292 -4.18 15.14 8.46
N VAL A 293 -5.00 14.12 8.75
CA VAL A 293 -6.47 14.24 8.80
C VAL A 293 -6.89 15.32 9.79
N ARG A 294 -6.38 15.27 11.01
CA ARG A 294 -6.69 16.26 12.06
C ARG A 294 -6.30 17.68 11.62
N ALA A 295 -5.09 17.84 11.10
CA ALA A 295 -4.59 19.15 10.69
C ALA A 295 -5.42 19.79 9.56
N VAL A 296 -5.88 19.02 8.56
CA VAL A 296 -6.71 19.57 7.48
C VAL A 296 -8.16 19.84 7.93
N GLN A 297 -8.69 19.05 8.85
CA GLN A 297 -10.02 19.28 9.43
C GLN A 297 -10.04 20.57 10.28
N GLU A 298 -9.01 20.82 11.08
CA GLU A 298 -8.86 22.06 11.86
C GLU A 298 -8.71 23.31 10.95
N GLN A 299 -8.12 23.18 9.79
CA GLN A 299 -7.95 24.27 8.81
C GLN A 299 -9.22 24.55 8.00
N GLY A 300 -10.14 23.58 7.89
CA GLY A 300 -11.41 23.69 7.16
C GLY A 300 -12.60 24.04 8.05
N ALA A 301 -12.42 24.10 9.37
CA ALA A 301 -13.43 24.54 10.36
C ALA A 301 -13.40 26.06 10.51
#